data_e0a2f0c47ff69226a3ec8afd48177465
#
_entry.id   e0a2f0c47ff69226a3ec8afd48177465
#
_cell.length_a   1.000
_cell.length_b   1.000
_cell.length_c   1.000
_cell.angle_alpha   90.00
_cell.angle_beta   90.00
_cell.angle_gamma   90.00
#
_symmetry.space_group_name_H-M   'P 1'
#
loop_
_entity.id
_entity.type
_entity.pdbx_description
1 polymer ?
#
loop_
_entity_poly.entity_id
_entity_poly.type
_entity_poly.pdbx_seq_one_letter_code
_entity_poly.pdbx_strand_id
1 'polypeptide(L)'
;RMTEAVPEDLATIIYTSGTTGESKGVMLPHSCYLEAMRIHDVRLPLVTDKDLSMSFLPMTHIFEKAWCYYCLHKGVTIAINQDPKMIQKTLPEVHPTLMCNVPRFWEKVYAGVHEKINSASPAMKKIFLDAIETGRKYNLEYKNKGIPAPCGLKLKFQFYNKTVFTLLKRVLGIERGRFFPVAGAPLSDTVNEFLQSVNIPIAYGYGLSETTATVCFYPEIGFQFGSIGEVMPGVQVKIDPGNNEILVKG
;
A
#
# COMPACT_ATOMS: atom_id res chain seq x y z
N ARG A 1 -0.64 -34.35 10.76
CA ARG A 1 -1.89 -33.52 10.80
C ARG A 1 -1.88 -32.41 9.74
N MET A 2 -0.76 -31.79 9.40
CA MET A 2 -0.69 -30.80 8.31
C MET A 2 -0.99 -31.41 6.91
N THR A 3 -0.85 -32.69 6.73
CA THR A 3 -1.11 -33.41 5.48
C THR A 3 -2.58 -33.83 5.32
N GLU A 4 -3.42 -33.58 6.32
CA GLU A 4 -4.83 -33.96 6.34
C GLU A 4 -5.78 -32.81 5.95
N ALA A 5 -5.29 -31.54 5.95
CA ALA A 5 -6.08 -30.38 5.59
C ALA A 5 -6.31 -30.33 4.07
N VAL A 6 -7.56 -30.07 3.69
CA VAL A 6 -7.96 -29.87 2.28
C VAL A 6 -8.30 -28.39 2.01
N PRO A 7 -8.28 -27.95 0.75
CA PRO A 7 -8.55 -26.55 0.41
C PRO A 7 -9.90 -26.02 0.90
N GLU A 8 -10.89 -26.87 1.04
CA GLU A 8 -12.26 -26.55 1.48
C GLU A 8 -12.38 -26.40 2.99
N ASP A 9 -11.40 -26.87 3.77
CA ASP A 9 -11.42 -26.74 5.22
C ASP A 9 -11.38 -25.27 5.63
N LEU A 10 -12.12 -24.95 6.70
CA LEU A 10 -12.17 -23.61 7.26
C LEU A 10 -10.80 -23.20 7.85
N ALA A 11 -10.17 -22.19 7.25
CA ALA A 11 -8.89 -21.66 7.72
C ALA A 11 -9.06 -20.56 8.76
N THR A 12 -10.05 -19.67 8.58
CA THR A 12 -10.22 -18.49 9.42
C THR A 12 -11.67 -18.01 9.43
N ILE A 13 -12.10 -17.48 10.59
CA ILE A 13 -13.30 -16.65 10.71
C ILE A 13 -12.87 -15.24 11.09
N ILE A 14 -13.31 -14.25 10.30
CA ILE A 14 -13.07 -12.82 10.60
C ILE A 14 -14.41 -12.16 10.87
N TYR A 15 -14.54 -11.59 12.06
CA TYR A 15 -15.74 -10.84 12.42
C TYR A 15 -15.67 -9.42 11.89
N THR A 16 -16.71 -9.01 11.17
CA THR A 16 -16.88 -7.64 10.66
C THR A 16 -18.08 -6.99 11.35
N SER A 17 -18.00 -5.66 11.56
CA SER A 17 -19.16 -4.89 12.00
C SER A 17 -20.17 -4.82 10.84
N GLY A 18 -21.20 -5.68 10.89
CA GLY A 18 -22.26 -5.67 9.90
C GLY A 18 -22.99 -4.32 9.81
N THR A 19 -23.50 -4.00 8.64
CA THR A 19 -24.33 -2.79 8.40
C THR A 19 -25.61 -2.76 9.26
N THR A 20 -26.02 -3.90 9.80
CA THR A 20 -27.20 -4.10 10.66
C THR A 20 -26.90 -4.02 12.15
N GLY A 21 -25.65 -3.72 12.56
CA GLY A 21 -25.24 -3.59 13.96
C GLY A 21 -24.76 -4.88 14.63
N GLU A 22 -25.13 -6.06 14.11
CA GLU A 22 -24.61 -7.34 14.60
C GLU A 22 -23.32 -7.74 13.87
N SER A 23 -22.32 -8.20 14.63
CA SER A 23 -21.08 -8.71 14.03
C SER A 23 -21.34 -10.00 13.23
N LYS A 24 -20.87 -10.02 11.99
CA LYS A 24 -20.97 -11.20 11.11
C LYS A 24 -19.60 -11.85 10.95
N GLY A 25 -19.55 -13.18 11.08
CA GLY A 25 -18.34 -13.97 10.87
C GLY A 25 -18.15 -14.32 9.41
N VAL A 26 -17.16 -13.75 8.76
CA VAL A 26 -16.74 -14.12 7.41
C VAL A 26 -15.93 -15.40 7.50
N MET A 27 -16.43 -16.48 6.91
CA MET A 27 -15.80 -17.79 6.89
C MET A 27 -14.91 -17.93 5.65
N LEU A 28 -13.61 -18.09 5.86
CA LEU A 28 -12.62 -18.18 4.80
C LEU A 28 -11.95 -19.57 4.84
N PRO A 29 -12.20 -20.44 3.85
CA PRO A 29 -11.48 -21.68 3.68
C PRO A 29 -10.05 -21.47 3.20
N HIS A 30 -9.22 -22.51 3.27
CA HIS A 30 -7.84 -22.46 2.77
C HIS A 30 -7.76 -22.07 1.29
N SER A 31 -8.72 -22.52 0.47
CA SER A 31 -8.80 -22.18 -0.96
C SER A 31 -8.80 -20.69 -1.23
N CYS A 32 -9.47 -19.88 -0.39
CA CYS A 32 -9.50 -18.43 -0.53
C CYS A 32 -8.09 -17.81 -0.39
N TYR A 33 -7.30 -18.28 0.58
CA TYR A 33 -5.92 -17.81 0.75
C TYR A 33 -4.99 -18.32 -0.36
N LEU A 34 -5.14 -19.56 -0.80
CA LEU A 34 -4.36 -20.12 -1.91
C LEU A 34 -4.59 -19.32 -3.19
N GLU A 35 -5.85 -19.00 -3.51
CA GLU A 35 -6.19 -18.19 -4.66
C GLU A 35 -5.67 -16.75 -4.51
N ALA A 36 -5.82 -16.14 -3.32
CA ALA A 36 -5.24 -14.83 -3.05
C ALA A 36 -3.73 -14.81 -3.29
N MET A 37 -2.98 -15.83 -2.84
CA MET A 37 -1.54 -15.95 -3.09
C MET A 37 -1.25 -16.05 -4.58
N ARG A 38 -1.99 -16.89 -5.32
CA ARG A 38 -1.82 -17.09 -6.76
C ARG A 38 -2.00 -15.79 -7.56
N ILE A 39 -3.05 -15.02 -7.28
CA ILE A 39 -3.30 -13.76 -7.99
C ILE A 39 -2.29 -12.67 -7.62
N HIS A 40 -1.82 -12.66 -6.36
CA HIS A 40 -0.77 -11.75 -5.94
C HIS A 40 0.60 -12.11 -6.53
N ASP A 41 0.93 -13.38 -6.75
CA ASP A 41 2.15 -13.79 -7.45
C ASP A 41 2.21 -13.23 -8.86
N VAL A 42 1.06 -13.21 -9.56
CA VAL A 42 0.97 -12.60 -10.89
C VAL A 42 1.11 -11.07 -10.83
N ARG A 43 0.52 -10.45 -9.82
CA ARG A 43 0.42 -8.97 -9.72
C ARG A 43 1.65 -8.32 -9.07
N LEU A 44 2.34 -9.06 -8.20
CA LEU A 44 3.49 -8.58 -7.42
C LEU A 44 4.76 -9.43 -7.67
N PRO A 45 5.21 -9.57 -8.94
CA PRO A 45 6.35 -10.44 -9.27
C PRO A 45 7.66 -9.95 -8.63
N LEU A 46 7.71 -8.70 -8.17
CA LEU A 46 8.91 -8.10 -7.56
C LEU A 46 9.10 -8.46 -6.07
N VAL A 47 8.09 -9.05 -5.41
CA VAL A 47 8.21 -9.48 -4.01
C VAL A 47 8.98 -10.80 -3.94
N THR A 48 10.04 -10.83 -3.15
CA THR A 48 10.97 -11.96 -3.03
C THR A 48 11.34 -12.24 -1.56
N ASP A 49 12.02 -13.35 -1.31
CA ASP A 49 12.58 -13.75 -0.02
C ASP A 49 13.66 -12.79 0.54
N LYS A 50 14.15 -11.87 -0.28
CA LYS A 50 15.09 -10.81 0.14
C LYS A 50 14.40 -9.60 0.75
N ASP A 51 13.08 -9.55 0.71
CA ASP A 51 12.31 -8.46 1.26
C ASP A 51 12.14 -8.61 2.78
N LEU A 52 11.90 -7.48 3.43
CA LEU A 52 11.57 -7.35 4.84
C LEU A 52 10.25 -6.59 4.98
N SER A 53 9.24 -7.25 5.49
CA SER A 53 7.94 -6.63 5.74
C SER A 53 7.80 -6.24 7.21
N MET A 54 7.27 -5.03 7.47
CA MET A 54 6.81 -4.63 8.79
C MET A 54 5.33 -4.97 8.95
N SER A 55 4.99 -5.77 9.96
CA SER A 55 3.61 -6.03 10.37
C SER A 55 3.29 -5.20 11.61
N PHE A 56 2.28 -4.31 11.51
CA PHE A 56 1.86 -3.43 12.60
C PHE A 56 0.36 -3.19 12.69
N LEU A 57 -0.40 -3.56 11.65
CA LEU A 57 -1.85 -3.53 11.70
C LEU A 57 -2.38 -4.76 12.45
N PRO A 58 -3.60 -4.72 13.00
CA PRO A 58 -4.17 -5.86 13.70
C PRO A 58 -4.37 -7.08 12.79
N MET A 59 -3.87 -8.24 13.20
CA MET A 59 -4.07 -9.53 12.51
C MET A 59 -5.53 -10.01 12.53
N THR A 60 -6.41 -9.33 13.25
CA THR A 60 -7.86 -9.53 13.22
C THR A 60 -8.51 -8.99 11.96
N HIS A 61 -7.81 -8.14 11.20
CA HIS A 61 -8.26 -7.62 9.91
C HIS A 61 -7.64 -8.40 8.75
N ILE A 62 -8.48 -8.68 7.75
CA ILE A 62 -8.08 -9.49 6.59
C ILE A 62 -6.87 -8.92 5.86
N PHE A 63 -6.74 -7.60 5.76
CA PHE A 63 -5.70 -6.95 4.99
C PHE A 63 -4.30 -7.30 5.52
N GLU A 64 -4.06 -7.16 6.83
CA GLU A 64 -2.78 -7.53 7.45
C GLU A 64 -2.58 -9.05 7.45
N LYS A 65 -3.63 -9.82 7.77
CA LYS A 65 -3.55 -11.28 7.83
C LYS A 65 -3.20 -11.88 6.47
N ALA A 66 -3.90 -11.51 5.41
CA ALA A 66 -3.63 -12.00 4.06
C ALA A 66 -2.24 -11.57 3.57
N TRP A 67 -1.83 -10.33 3.89
CA TRP A 67 -0.49 -9.85 3.58
C TRP A 67 0.61 -10.66 4.28
N CYS A 68 0.46 -10.92 5.58
CA CYS A 68 1.42 -11.76 6.31
C CYS A 68 1.50 -13.18 5.74
N TYR A 69 0.36 -13.77 5.36
CA TYR A 69 0.35 -15.08 4.72
C TYR A 69 1.04 -15.04 3.34
N TYR A 70 0.82 -13.98 2.56
CA TYR A 70 1.53 -13.78 1.30
C TYR A 70 3.04 -13.61 1.52
N CYS A 71 3.45 -12.85 2.53
CA CYS A 71 4.85 -12.73 2.90
C CYS A 71 5.49 -14.09 3.26
N LEU A 72 4.78 -14.91 4.04
CA LEU A 72 5.24 -16.27 4.38
C LEU A 72 5.33 -17.15 3.12
N HIS A 73 4.36 -17.08 2.24
CA HIS A 73 4.36 -17.78 0.95
C HIS A 73 5.59 -17.42 0.09
N LYS A 74 6.00 -16.15 0.09
CA LYS A 74 7.18 -15.65 -0.65
C LYS A 74 8.49 -15.83 0.09
N GLY A 75 8.51 -16.34 1.32
CA GLY A 75 9.70 -16.42 2.16
C GLY A 75 10.20 -15.07 2.68
N VAL A 76 9.38 -14.03 2.64
CA VAL A 76 9.68 -12.68 3.13
C VAL A 76 9.84 -12.70 4.65
N THR A 77 10.90 -12.07 5.16
CA THR A 77 11.06 -11.86 6.60
C THR A 77 10.02 -10.87 7.11
N ILE A 78 9.31 -11.21 8.21
CA ILE A 78 8.30 -10.34 8.82
C ILE A 78 8.81 -9.83 10.17
N ALA A 79 8.99 -8.51 10.30
CA ALA A 79 9.23 -7.83 11.56
C ALA A 79 7.88 -7.44 12.19
N ILE A 80 7.62 -7.92 13.40
CA ILE A 80 6.35 -7.68 14.10
C ILE A 80 6.52 -6.49 15.05
N ASN A 81 5.74 -5.43 14.84
CA ASN A 81 5.64 -4.29 15.74
C ASN A 81 4.60 -4.60 16.83
N GLN A 82 5.05 -4.78 18.05
CA GLN A 82 4.20 -5.22 19.18
C GLN A 82 3.13 -4.19 19.58
N ASP A 83 3.45 -2.90 19.48
CA ASP A 83 2.51 -1.82 19.80
C ASP A 83 2.36 -0.89 18.58
N PRO A 84 1.17 -0.83 17.96
CA PRO A 84 0.92 0.07 16.82
C PRO A 84 1.26 1.54 17.08
N LYS A 85 1.25 2.00 18.33
CA LYS A 85 1.63 3.37 18.70
C LYS A 85 3.12 3.63 18.56
N MET A 86 3.93 2.59 18.58
CA MET A 86 5.39 2.67 18.51
C MET A 86 5.91 2.66 17.06
N ILE A 87 5.04 2.56 16.04
CA ILE A 87 5.45 2.41 14.64
C ILE A 87 6.45 3.47 14.17
N GLN A 88 6.29 4.73 14.59
CA GLN A 88 7.20 5.82 14.22
C GLN A 88 8.63 5.63 14.78
N LYS A 89 8.77 4.95 15.92
CA LYS A 89 10.07 4.60 16.52
C LYS A 89 10.64 3.34 15.89
N THR A 90 9.79 2.34 15.65
CA THR A 90 10.21 1.03 15.16
C THR A 90 10.62 1.05 13.67
N LEU A 91 9.97 1.88 12.84
CA LEU A 91 10.33 1.99 11.42
C LEU A 91 11.80 2.35 11.19
N PRO A 92 12.39 3.38 11.87
CA PRO A 92 13.81 3.70 11.72
C PRO A 92 14.77 2.64 12.32
N GLU A 93 14.28 1.66 13.05
CA GLU A 93 15.06 0.53 13.54
C GLU A 93 15.04 -0.64 12.57
N VAL A 94 13.91 -0.86 11.88
CA VAL A 94 13.66 -2.02 11.00
C VAL A 94 14.01 -1.74 9.55
N HIS A 95 13.74 -0.54 9.05
CA HIS A 95 13.93 -0.15 7.64
C HIS A 95 13.28 -1.13 6.65
N PRO A 96 11.95 -1.34 6.72
CA PRO A 96 11.28 -2.33 5.90
C PRO A 96 11.32 -2.00 4.41
N THR A 97 11.32 -3.02 3.57
CA THR A 97 11.16 -2.89 2.12
C THR A 97 9.69 -2.91 1.70
N LEU A 98 8.84 -3.55 2.52
CA LEU A 98 7.40 -3.73 2.30
C LEU A 98 6.65 -3.43 3.60
N MET A 99 5.44 -2.92 3.49
CA MET A 99 4.57 -2.70 4.65
C MET A 99 3.14 -2.40 4.21
N CYS A 100 2.15 -3.18 4.68
CA CYS A 100 0.76 -2.81 4.55
C CYS A 100 0.44 -1.58 5.40
N ASN A 101 -0.39 -0.69 4.87
CA ASN A 101 -0.72 0.57 5.51
C ASN A 101 -2.20 0.91 5.37
N VAL A 102 -2.65 1.79 6.24
CA VAL A 102 -3.96 2.44 6.12
C VAL A 102 -3.78 3.94 5.82
N PRO A 103 -4.77 4.60 5.17
CA PRO A 103 -4.70 6.02 4.82
C PRO A 103 -4.28 6.92 5.97
N ARG A 104 -4.82 6.68 7.17
CA ARG A 104 -4.50 7.46 8.37
C ARG A 104 -3.01 7.51 8.73
N PHE A 105 -2.26 6.46 8.42
CA PHE A 105 -0.80 6.48 8.62
C PHE A 105 -0.15 7.52 7.70
N TRP A 106 -0.52 7.52 6.43
CA TRP A 106 0.02 8.45 5.44
C TRP A 106 -0.46 9.89 5.61
N GLU A 107 -1.68 10.09 6.08
CA GLU A 107 -2.19 11.42 6.48
C GLU A 107 -1.34 12.04 7.59
N LYS A 108 -0.94 11.25 8.60
CA LYS A 108 -0.02 11.70 9.65
C LYS A 108 1.36 12.04 9.10
N VAL A 109 1.89 11.20 8.20
CA VAL A 109 3.17 11.49 7.52
C VAL A 109 3.07 12.79 6.73
N TYR A 110 2.01 12.96 5.93
CA TYR A 110 1.75 14.18 5.17
C TYR A 110 1.71 15.43 6.07
N ALA A 111 0.90 15.38 7.12
CA ALA A 111 0.79 16.50 8.07
C ALA A 111 2.12 16.84 8.74
N GLY A 112 2.85 15.84 9.24
CA GLY A 112 4.16 16.06 9.88
C GLY A 112 5.22 16.62 8.93
N VAL A 113 5.23 16.20 7.68
CA VAL A 113 6.16 16.75 6.67
C VAL A 113 5.81 18.19 6.36
N HIS A 114 4.53 18.53 6.16
CA HIS A 114 4.09 19.90 5.89
C HIS A 114 4.34 20.82 7.07
N GLU A 115 4.18 20.36 8.31
CA GLU A 115 4.55 21.10 9.51
C GLU A 115 6.06 21.45 9.50
N LYS A 116 6.92 20.48 9.21
CA LYS A 116 8.38 20.69 9.08
C LYS A 116 8.74 21.65 7.96
N ILE A 117 8.08 21.56 6.81
CA ILE A 117 8.28 22.49 5.70
C ILE A 117 7.87 23.92 6.11
N ASN A 118 6.74 24.05 6.81
CA ASN A 118 6.25 25.37 7.24
C ASN A 118 7.11 26.03 8.32
N SER A 119 7.75 25.24 9.19
CA SER A 119 8.67 25.72 10.22
C SER A 119 10.11 25.91 9.72
N ALA A 120 10.41 25.50 8.49
CA ALA A 120 11.75 25.67 7.91
C ALA A 120 12.06 27.12 7.52
N SER A 121 13.36 27.44 7.39
CA SER A 121 13.79 28.75 6.85
C SER A 121 13.22 28.98 5.44
N PRO A 122 13.02 30.24 5.00
CA PRO A 122 12.48 30.52 3.67
C PRO A 122 13.25 29.86 2.52
N ALA A 123 14.57 29.79 2.63
CA ALA A 123 15.41 29.09 1.64
C ALA A 123 15.17 27.60 1.60
N MET A 124 15.11 26.94 2.76
CA MET A 124 14.79 25.50 2.84
C MET A 124 13.39 25.19 2.37
N LYS A 125 12.40 26.00 2.77
CA LYS A 125 11.02 25.88 2.30
C LYS A 125 10.94 25.91 0.77
N LYS A 126 11.64 26.86 0.14
CA LYS A 126 11.71 26.96 -1.33
C LYS A 126 12.29 25.69 -1.96
N ILE A 127 13.37 25.14 -1.38
CA ILE A 127 13.98 23.89 -1.87
C ILE A 127 13.00 22.71 -1.77
N PHE A 128 12.33 22.55 -0.63
CA PHE A 128 11.34 21.47 -0.45
C PHE A 128 10.17 21.59 -1.44
N LEU A 129 9.61 22.77 -1.63
CA LEU A 129 8.50 22.99 -2.55
C LEU A 129 8.93 22.74 -4.01
N ASP A 130 10.12 23.19 -4.42
CA ASP A 130 10.66 22.94 -5.76
C ASP A 130 10.96 21.45 -5.98
N ALA A 131 11.43 20.73 -4.94
CA ALA A 131 11.64 19.29 -4.99
C ALA A 131 10.31 18.55 -5.19
N ILE A 132 9.28 18.86 -4.40
CA ILE A 132 7.95 18.25 -4.51
C ILE A 132 7.35 18.49 -5.90
N GLU A 133 7.39 19.72 -6.41
CA GLU A 133 6.87 20.05 -7.74
C GLU A 133 7.67 19.36 -8.86
N THR A 134 8.99 19.22 -8.71
CA THR A 134 9.84 18.47 -9.63
C THR A 134 9.46 16.99 -9.64
N GLY A 135 9.23 16.42 -8.44
CA GLY A 135 8.81 15.04 -8.30
C GLY A 135 7.40 14.81 -8.84
N ARG A 136 6.45 15.72 -8.57
CA ARG A 136 5.11 15.70 -9.11
C ARG A 136 5.13 15.63 -10.64
N LYS A 137 5.83 16.55 -11.29
CA LYS A 137 5.97 16.56 -12.76
C LYS A 137 6.59 15.27 -13.27
N TYR A 138 7.73 14.85 -12.71
CA TYR A 138 8.42 13.66 -13.18
C TYR A 138 7.58 12.39 -13.01
N ASN A 139 7.06 12.15 -11.79
CA ASN A 139 6.35 10.91 -11.47
C ASN A 139 4.94 10.85 -12.06
N LEU A 140 4.17 11.96 -12.05
CA LEU A 140 2.76 11.94 -12.44
C LEU A 140 2.51 12.33 -13.90
N GLU A 141 3.30 13.28 -14.44
CA GLU A 141 3.08 13.73 -15.81
C GLU A 141 3.85 12.90 -16.85
N TYR A 142 4.94 12.23 -16.44
CA TYR A 142 5.78 11.44 -17.34
C TYR A 142 5.81 9.96 -16.96
N LYS A 143 6.37 9.59 -15.80
CA LYS A 143 6.55 8.19 -15.41
C LYS A 143 5.21 7.44 -15.36
N ASN A 144 4.21 7.99 -14.68
CA ASN A 144 2.89 7.38 -14.57
C ASN A 144 2.18 7.20 -15.92
N LYS A 145 2.47 8.07 -16.90
CA LYS A 145 1.93 7.97 -18.26
C LYS A 145 2.77 7.08 -19.19
N GLY A 146 3.87 6.52 -18.69
CA GLY A 146 4.78 5.69 -19.48
C GLY A 146 5.54 6.46 -20.58
N ILE A 147 5.65 7.80 -20.48
CA ILE A 147 6.34 8.64 -21.47
C ILE A 147 7.68 9.14 -20.95
N PRO A 148 8.71 9.27 -21.82
CA PRO A 148 10.01 9.73 -21.40
C PRO A 148 9.99 11.19 -20.97
N ALA A 149 10.56 11.49 -19.79
CA ALA A 149 10.69 12.86 -19.31
C ALA A 149 11.85 13.60 -20.01
N PRO A 150 11.75 14.94 -20.18
CA PRO A 150 12.88 15.76 -20.66
C PRO A 150 14.13 15.55 -19.81
N CYS A 151 15.31 15.52 -20.45
CA CYS A 151 16.59 15.25 -19.77
C CYS A 151 16.85 16.17 -18.57
N GLY A 152 16.56 17.46 -18.69
CA GLY A 152 16.72 18.43 -17.60
C GLY A 152 15.82 18.13 -16.39
N LEU A 153 14.55 17.76 -16.62
CA LEU A 153 13.62 17.34 -15.56
C LEU A 153 14.09 16.05 -14.90
N LYS A 154 14.51 15.07 -15.71
CA LYS A 154 15.04 13.79 -15.20
C LYS A 154 16.26 13.97 -14.31
N LEU A 155 17.23 14.79 -14.73
CA LEU A 155 18.43 15.10 -13.92
C LEU A 155 18.07 15.82 -12.61
N LYS A 156 17.20 16.84 -12.69
CA LYS A 156 16.73 17.57 -11.51
C LYS A 156 15.97 16.65 -10.55
N PHE A 157 15.10 15.78 -11.05
CA PHE A 157 14.42 14.78 -10.23
C PHE A 157 15.40 13.81 -9.58
N GLN A 158 16.40 13.30 -10.31
CA GLN A 158 17.41 12.39 -9.75
C GLN A 158 18.19 13.05 -8.63
N PHE A 159 18.54 14.33 -8.78
CA PHE A 159 19.19 15.11 -7.71
C PHE A 159 18.32 15.18 -6.46
N TYR A 160 17.06 15.60 -6.56
CA TYR A 160 16.15 15.66 -5.42
C TYR A 160 15.82 14.29 -4.84
N ASN A 161 15.71 13.27 -5.66
CA ASN A 161 15.47 11.91 -5.19
C ASN A 161 16.63 11.39 -4.34
N LYS A 162 17.88 11.66 -4.74
CA LYS A 162 19.09 11.26 -3.97
C LYS A 162 19.34 12.11 -2.73
N THR A 163 18.81 13.30 -2.66
CA THR A 163 19.04 14.26 -1.55
C THR A 163 17.79 14.41 -0.69
N VAL A 164 16.83 15.21 -1.12
CA VAL A 164 15.65 15.60 -0.35
C VAL A 164 14.74 14.41 -0.04
N PHE A 165 14.39 13.59 -1.06
CA PHE A 165 13.45 12.47 -0.86
C PHE A 165 14.10 11.29 -0.13
N THR A 166 15.38 11.03 -0.35
CA THR A 166 16.10 10.01 0.43
C THR A 166 16.21 10.43 1.90
N LEU A 167 16.49 11.71 2.18
CA LEU A 167 16.51 12.21 3.57
C LEU A 167 15.13 12.08 4.22
N LEU A 168 14.06 12.51 3.53
CA LEU A 168 12.69 12.34 4.01
C LEU A 168 12.37 10.88 4.34
N LYS A 169 12.63 9.97 3.40
CA LYS A 169 12.38 8.53 3.59
C LYS A 169 13.21 7.94 4.72
N ARG A 170 14.46 8.38 4.90
CA ARG A 170 15.35 7.94 6.00
C ARG A 170 14.82 8.40 7.35
N VAL A 171 14.35 9.63 7.47
CA VAL A 171 13.73 10.15 8.72
C VAL A 171 12.48 9.32 9.08
N LEU A 172 11.75 8.85 8.08
CA LEU A 172 10.59 7.97 8.28
C LEU A 172 10.97 6.50 8.48
N GLY A 173 12.23 6.10 8.26
CA GLY A 173 12.68 4.72 8.31
C GLY A 173 12.21 3.85 7.13
N ILE A 174 11.87 4.45 5.99
CA ILE A 174 11.32 3.75 4.82
C ILE A 174 12.16 3.95 3.54
N GLU A 175 13.41 4.36 3.66
CA GLU A 175 14.29 4.62 2.51
C GLU A 175 14.60 3.37 1.68
N ARG A 176 14.44 2.18 2.27
CA ARG A 176 14.55 0.88 1.58
C ARG A 176 13.22 0.43 0.97
N GLY A 177 12.15 1.20 1.19
CA GLY A 177 10.80 0.86 0.76
C GLY A 177 10.69 0.67 -0.74
N ARG A 178 10.13 -0.46 -1.15
CA ARG A 178 9.92 -0.85 -2.55
C ARG A 178 8.45 -0.88 -2.92
N PHE A 179 7.57 -1.21 -1.96
CA PHE A 179 6.14 -1.34 -2.18
C PHE A 179 5.38 -1.22 -0.87
N PHE A 180 4.40 -0.32 -0.84
CA PHE A 180 3.55 -0.06 0.32
C PHE A 180 2.07 -0.13 -0.07
N PRO A 181 1.43 -1.30 0.07
CA PRO A 181 -0.02 -1.42 -0.12
C PRO A 181 -0.77 -0.53 0.86
N VAL A 182 -1.79 0.19 0.36
CA VAL A 182 -2.66 1.06 1.16
C VAL A 182 -4.10 0.71 0.87
N ALA A 183 -4.86 0.35 1.90
CA ALA A 183 -6.27 -0.03 1.77
C ALA A 183 -7.04 0.16 3.10
N GLY A 184 -8.30 -0.26 3.12
CA GLY A 184 -9.15 -0.28 4.32
C GLY A 184 -9.94 1.00 4.58
N ALA A 185 -9.62 2.10 3.91
CA ALA A 185 -10.38 3.34 3.92
C ALA A 185 -10.06 4.19 2.67
N PRO A 186 -10.87 5.19 2.32
CA PRO A 186 -10.54 6.12 1.25
C PRO A 186 -9.24 6.88 1.53
N LEU A 187 -8.32 6.91 0.55
CA LEU A 187 -7.12 7.72 0.57
C LEU A 187 -7.40 9.04 -0.19
N SER A 188 -7.18 10.18 0.46
CA SER A 188 -7.39 11.46 -0.21
C SER A 188 -6.39 11.65 -1.37
N ASP A 189 -6.87 12.17 -2.50
CA ASP A 189 -6.04 12.42 -3.67
C ASP A 189 -4.87 13.35 -3.37
N THR A 190 -5.07 14.34 -2.49
CA THR A 190 -4.01 15.27 -2.05
C THR A 190 -2.86 14.53 -1.36
N VAL A 191 -3.18 13.60 -0.45
CA VAL A 191 -2.15 12.80 0.25
C VAL A 191 -1.49 11.84 -0.73
N ASN A 192 -2.27 11.18 -1.58
CA ASN A 192 -1.76 10.25 -2.58
C ASN A 192 -0.82 10.97 -3.57
N GLU A 193 -1.24 12.11 -4.13
CA GLU A 193 -0.42 12.95 -5.02
C GLU A 193 0.92 13.34 -4.37
N PHE A 194 0.87 13.79 -3.11
CA PHE A 194 2.08 14.13 -2.36
C PHE A 194 3.02 12.93 -2.24
N LEU A 195 2.52 11.76 -1.82
CA LEU A 195 3.36 10.56 -1.63
C LEU A 195 4.00 10.12 -2.94
N GLN A 196 3.24 10.10 -4.02
CA GLN A 196 3.77 9.82 -5.37
C GLN A 196 4.81 10.86 -5.79
N SER A 197 4.57 12.14 -5.48
CA SER A 197 5.49 13.25 -5.81
C SER A 197 6.83 13.11 -5.11
N VAL A 198 6.85 12.68 -3.85
CA VAL A 198 8.11 12.46 -3.10
C VAL A 198 8.68 11.05 -3.30
N ASN A 199 8.20 10.35 -4.31
CA ASN A 199 8.67 9.01 -4.72
C ASN A 199 8.58 7.97 -3.60
N ILE A 200 7.49 7.99 -2.83
CA ILE A 200 7.11 6.90 -1.91
C ILE A 200 6.24 5.91 -2.68
N PRO A 201 6.65 4.64 -2.81
CA PRO A 201 6.01 3.67 -3.71
C PRO A 201 4.75 3.06 -3.07
N ILE A 202 3.68 3.85 -2.96
CA ILE A 202 2.40 3.36 -2.47
C ILE A 202 1.58 2.73 -3.62
N ALA A 203 0.83 1.68 -3.29
CA ALA A 203 -0.17 1.09 -4.15
C ALA A 203 -1.52 1.09 -3.44
N TYR A 204 -2.38 2.04 -3.82
CA TYR A 204 -3.71 2.17 -3.25
C TYR A 204 -4.64 1.12 -3.85
N GLY A 205 -5.43 0.47 -3.00
CA GLY A 205 -6.32 -0.61 -3.42
C GLY A 205 -7.59 -0.73 -2.59
N TYR A 206 -8.46 -1.62 -3.07
CA TYR A 206 -9.76 -1.92 -2.48
C TYR A 206 -9.93 -3.43 -2.33
N GLY A 207 -10.60 -3.80 -1.26
CA GLY A 207 -11.02 -5.16 -0.98
C GLY A 207 -11.85 -5.25 0.29
N LEU A 208 -12.41 -6.42 0.53
CA LEU A 208 -13.28 -6.73 1.65
C LEU A 208 -12.77 -7.98 2.37
N SER A 209 -13.26 -8.23 3.59
CA SER A 209 -13.00 -9.50 4.28
C SER A 209 -13.52 -10.68 3.48
N GLU A 210 -14.68 -10.53 2.87
CA GLU A 210 -15.36 -11.53 2.04
C GLU A 210 -14.64 -11.86 0.73
N THR A 211 -13.73 -10.99 0.28
CA THR A 211 -12.93 -11.17 -0.95
C THR A 211 -11.47 -11.55 -0.66
N THR A 212 -11.15 -11.97 0.54
CA THR A 212 -9.80 -12.32 1.01
C THR A 212 -8.79 -11.21 0.68
N ALA A 213 -9.14 -9.99 1.07
CA ALA A 213 -8.42 -8.72 1.00
C ALA A 213 -8.55 -7.97 -0.33
N THR A 214 -8.02 -8.47 -1.46
CA THR A 214 -7.76 -7.59 -2.61
C THR A 214 -8.68 -7.87 -3.80
N VAL A 215 -9.49 -6.89 -4.18
CA VAL A 215 -10.30 -6.89 -5.41
C VAL A 215 -9.57 -6.15 -6.54
N CYS A 216 -8.99 -4.99 -6.21
CA CYS A 216 -8.24 -4.18 -7.16
C CYS A 216 -7.19 -3.32 -6.43
N PHE A 217 -6.17 -2.92 -7.15
CA PHE A 217 -5.21 -1.91 -6.70
C PHE A 217 -4.47 -1.24 -7.86
N TYR A 218 -3.78 -0.14 -7.57
CA TYR A 218 -3.02 0.63 -8.54
C TYR A 218 -1.96 -0.22 -9.24
N PRO A 219 -1.88 -0.15 -10.57
CA PRO A 219 -0.71 -0.61 -11.31
C PRO A 219 0.51 0.25 -10.96
N GLU A 220 1.71 -0.22 -11.31
CA GLU A 220 2.94 0.56 -11.11
C GLU A 220 2.94 1.88 -11.91
N ILE A 221 2.33 1.87 -13.09
CA ILE A 221 2.12 3.03 -13.95
C ILE A 221 0.70 2.99 -14.52
N GLY A 222 0.18 4.15 -14.95
CA GLY A 222 -1.15 4.26 -15.55
C GLY A 222 -2.28 4.37 -14.51
N PHE A 223 -1.97 4.46 -13.21
CA PHE A 223 -2.99 4.68 -12.20
C PHE A 223 -3.64 6.06 -12.33
N GLN A 224 -4.87 6.18 -11.86
CA GLN A 224 -5.65 7.43 -11.89
C GLN A 224 -6.13 7.78 -10.48
N PHE A 225 -5.94 9.04 -10.08
CA PHE A 225 -6.55 9.55 -8.85
C PHE A 225 -8.07 9.48 -8.92
N GLY A 226 -8.72 9.30 -7.77
CA GLY A 226 -10.16 9.06 -7.71
C GLY A 226 -10.60 7.64 -8.09
N SER A 227 -9.69 6.78 -8.57
CA SER A 227 -9.95 5.35 -8.79
C SER A 227 -9.40 4.49 -7.65
N ILE A 228 -9.82 3.23 -7.60
CA ILE A 228 -9.31 2.20 -6.70
C ILE A 228 -8.37 1.19 -7.39
N GLY A 229 -7.97 1.51 -8.62
CA GLY A 229 -7.00 0.74 -9.40
C GLY A 229 -7.62 -0.27 -10.36
N GLU A 230 -6.79 -1.17 -10.86
CA GLU A 230 -7.17 -2.25 -11.77
C GLU A 230 -7.60 -3.49 -11.01
N VAL A 231 -8.56 -4.22 -11.58
CA VAL A 231 -9.06 -5.48 -11.02
C VAL A 231 -7.96 -6.54 -11.01
N MET A 232 -7.92 -7.33 -9.93
CA MET A 232 -6.96 -8.42 -9.78
C MET A 232 -7.16 -9.51 -10.83
N PRO A 233 -6.09 -10.21 -11.22
CA PRO A 233 -6.19 -11.34 -12.14
C PRO A 233 -7.20 -12.40 -11.65
N GLY A 234 -8.10 -12.82 -12.52
CA GLY A 234 -9.13 -13.82 -12.20
C GLY A 234 -10.33 -13.30 -11.42
N VAL A 235 -10.31 -12.05 -10.98
CA VAL A 235 -11.46 -11.39 -10.33
C VAL A 235 -12.32 -10.68 -11.38
N GLN A 236 -13.65 -10.75 -11.22
CA GLN A 236 -14.61 -10.03 -12.05
C GLN A 236 -15.38 -9.03 -11.18
N VAL A 237 -15.53 -7.81 -11.66
CA VAL A 237 -16.25 -6.74 -10.97
C VAL A 237 -17.36 -6.21 -11.87
N LYS A 238 -18.53 -6.01 -11.31
CA LYS A 238 -19.69 -5.39 -11.99
C LYS A 238 -20.34 -4.40 -11.04
N ILE A 239 -20.80 -3.28 -11.57
CA ILE A 239 -21.68 -2.34 -10.84
C ILE A 239 -23.13 -2.71 -11.13
N ASP A 240 -23.91 -2.93 -10.08
CA ASP A 240 -25.35 -3.15 -10.21
C ASP A 240 -26.03 -1.86 -10.67
N PRO A 241 -26.74 -1.85 -11.80
CA PRO A 241 -27.35 -0.63 -12.32
C PRO A 241 -28.56 -0.17 -11.50
N GLY A 242 -29.11 -1.02 -10.63
CA GLY A 242 -30.30 -0.69 -9.82
C GLY A 242 -29.96 0.08 -8.54
N ASN A 243 -28.82 -0.22 -7.90
CA ASN A 243 -28.46 0.34 -6.60
C ASN A 243 -26.99 0.81 -6.52
N ASN A 244 -26.23 0.74 -7.62
CA ASN A 244 -24.79 1.04 -7.70
C ASN A 244 -23.91 0.18 -6.78
N GLU A 245 -24.36 -1.00 -6.38
CA GLU A 245 -23.59 -1.92 -5.58
C GLU A 245 -22.42 -2.54 -6.39
N ILE A 246 -21.28 -2.72 -5.75
CA ILE A 246 -20.12 -3.39 -6.34
C ILE A 246 -20.29 -4.90 -6.15
N LEU A 247 -20.56 -5.61 -7.25
CA LEU A 247 -20.64 -7.06 -7.29
C LEU A 247 -19.26 -7.63 -7.66
N VAL A 248 -18.78 -8.58 -6.87
CA VAL A 248 -17.46 -9.21 -7.06
C VAL A 248 -17.65 -10.70 -7.21
N LYS A 249 -16.95 -11.29 -8.19
CA LYS A 249 -16.80 -12.73 -8.39
C LYS A 249 -15.33 -13.06 -8.57
N GLY A 250 -14.81 -14.01 -7.79
CA GLY A 250 -13.45 -14.53 -7.85
C GLY A 250 -13.43 -16.00 -7.47
#